data_dcc0ddccfaa878439225a4bbf44fd112
#
_entry.id   dcc0ddccfaa878439225a4bbf44fd112
#
_cell.length_a   1.000
_cell.length_b   1.000
_cell.length_c   1.000
_cell.angle_alpha   90.00
_cell.angle_beta   90.00
_cell.angle_gamma   90.00
#
_symmetry.space_group_name_H-M   'P 1'
#
loop_
_entity.id
_entity.type
_entity.pdbx_description
1 polymer ?
#
loop_
_entity_poly.entity_id
_entity_poly.type
_entity_poly.pdbx_seq_one_letter_code
_entity_poly.pdbx_strand_id
1 'polypeptide(L)'
;CIVRKVAGTLRDSVYAQMLWAINELGLNDEFDNTVSPLEITYKKTKQKIYFRGCDDPIKLKGIKTTFGYVGILWKEEKDQLAGEAEERNVNQSVLRGGDKSYDFSSYNPPKSKSNWVNKAKEVPNENRVIHHST
;
A
#
# COMPACT_ATOMS: atom_id res chain seq x y z
N CYS A 1 1.93 1.01 5.09
CA CYS A 1 2.74 0.56 3.96
C CYS A 1 1.96 0.74 2.66
N ILE A 2 2.60 1.23 1.62
CA ILE A 2 2.02 1.38 0.28
C ILE A 2 2.77 0.44 -0.65
N VAL A 3 2.03 -0.36 -1.41
CA VAL A 3 2.60 -1.35 -2.31
C VAL A 3 2.07 -1.20 -3.73
N ARG A 4 2.91 -1.51 -4.71
CA ARG A 4 2.58 -1.73 -6.12
C ARG A 4 3.18 -3.06 -6.58
N LYS A 5 2.71 -3.57 -7.73
CA LYS A 5 3.26 -4.81 -8.31
C LYS A 5 4.77 -4.71 -8.50
N VAL A 6 5.26 -3.62 -9.06
CA VAL A 6 6.67 -3.43 -9.42
C VAL A 6 7.29 -2.28 -8.64
N ALA A 7 8.35 -2.55 -7.89
CA ALA A 7 9.05 -1.56 -7.05
C ALA A 7 9.54 -0.33 -7.83
N GLY A 8 10.07 -0.54 -9.05
CA GLY A 8 10.60 0.55 -9.88
C GLY A 8 9.57 1.60 -10.30
N THR A 9 8.28 1.32 -10.15
CA THR A 9 7.19 2.26 -10.48
C THR A 9 6.75 3.14 -9.32
N LEU A 10 7.22 2.89 -8.09
CA LEU A 10 6.76 3.57 -6.89
C LEU A 10 7.22 5.02 -6.80
N ARG A 11 8.49 5.29 -7.14
CA ARG A 11 9.12 6.60 -6.94
C ARG A 11 8.42 7.72 -7.70
N ASP A 12 8.12 7.48 -8.97
CA ASP A 12 7.54 8.49 -9.88
C ASP A 12 6.00 8.47 -9.88
N SER A 13 5.39 7.66 -9.02
CA SER A 13 3.94 7.55 -8.87
C SER A 13 3.48 7.90 -7.45
N VAL A 14 3.08 6.91 -6.67
CA VAL A 14 2.46 7.11 -5.36
C VAL A 14 3.39 7.78 -4.34
N TYR A 15 4.70 7.55 -4.42
CA TYR A 15 5.66 8.24 -3.56
C TYR A 15 5.69 9.74 -3.88
N ALA A 16 5.80 10.11 -5.15
CA ALA A 16 5.75 11.51 -5.58
C ALA A 16 4.40 12.17 -5.22
N GLN A 17 3.29 11.45 -5.35
CA GLN A 17 1.97 11.92 -4.94
C GLN A 17 1.88 12.19 -3.43
N MET A 18 2.46 11.33 -2.60
CA MET A 18 2.48 11.55 -1.15
C MET A 18 3.30 12.77 -0.77
N LEU A 19 4.45 12.99 -1.41
CA LEU A 19 5.25 14.20 -1.20
C LEU A 19 4.51 15.45 -1.65
N TRP A 20 3.82 15.38 -2.78
CA TRP A 20 2.97 16.47 -3.25
C TRP A 20 1.85 16.79 -2.24
N ALA A 21 1.16 15.78 -1.72
CA ALA A 21 0.10 15.97 -0.74
C ALA A 21 0.61 16.59 0.56
N ILE A 22 1.79 16.18 1.03
CA ILE A 22 2.45 16.76 2.22
C ILE A 22 2.73 18.25 1.98
N ASN A 23 3.23 18.60 0.78
CA ASN A 23 3.49 19.98 0.40
C ASN A 23 2.21 20.83 0.34
N GLU A 24 1.15 20.33 -0.30
CA GLU A 24 -0.14 21.01 -0.41
C GLU A 24 -0.79 21.27 0.96
N LEU A 25 -0.56 20.39 1.92
CA LEU A 25 -1.02 20.54 3.30
C LEU A 25 -0.14 21.46 4.14
N GLY A 26 0.96 21.97 3.60
CA GLY A 26 1.91 22.81 4.34
C GLY A 26 2.69 22.08 5.42
N LEU A 27 2.88 20.76 5.28
CA LEU A 27 3.47 19.89 6.30
C LEU A 27 4.93 19.49 6.02
N ASN A 28 5.61 20.13 5.06
CA ASN A 28 6.97 19.77 4.66
C ASN A 28 7.96 19.70 5.84
N ASP A 29 7.84 20.63 6.78
CA ASP A 29 8.74 20.70 7.93
C ASP A 29 8.49 19.59 8.97
N GLU A 30 7.36 18.89 8.86
CA GLU A 30 6.97 17.83 9.79
C GLU A 30 7.40 16.43 9.32
N PHE A 31 7.81 16.30 8.07
CA PHE A 31 8.18 15.01 7.48
C PHE A 31 9.61 15.01 6.95
N ASP A 32 10.29 13.88 7.12
CA ASP A 32 11.53 13.53 6.44
C ASP A 32 11.24 12.47 5.39
N ASN A 33 12.00 12.45 4.30
CA ASN A 33 11.86 11.44 3.27
C ASN A 33 13.20 10.95 2.75
N THR A 34 13.24 9.68 2.35
CA THR A 34 14.40 9.04 1.75
C THR A 34 13.98 8.35 0.45
N VAL A 35 14.94 8.16 -0.46
CA VAL A 35 14.72 7.45 -1.73
C VAL A 35 15.34 6.05 -1.76
N SER A 36 16.26 5.77 -0.86
CA SER A 36 16.92 4.46 -0.72
C SER A 36 17.16 4.16 0.76
N PRO A 37 16.23 3.43 1.39
CA PRO A 37 14.93 2.94 0.91
C PRO A 37 13.91 4.06 0.69
N LEU A 38 12.86 3.79 -0.12
CA LEU A 38 11.72 4.70 -0.27
C LEU A 38 10.89 4.70 1.00
N GLU A 39 10.98 5.78 1.77
CA GLU A 39 10.27 5.95 3.04
C GLU A 39 9.96 7.40 3.31
N ILE A 40 8.86 7.66 4.00
CA ILE A 40 8.51 8.97 4.56
C ILE A 40 8.32 8.79 6.06
N THR A 41 8.92 9.68 6.85
CA THR A 41 8.88 9.60 8.32
C THR A 41 8.26 10.86 8.90
N TYR A 42 7.24 10.70 9.75
CA TYR A 42 6.71 11.81 10.54
C TYR A 42 7.63 12.08 11.73
N LYS A 43 8.18 13.29 11.79
CA LYS A 43 9.27 13.63 12.73
C LYS A 43 8.88 13.52 14.20
N LYS A 44 7.64 13.90 14.56
CA LYS A 44 7.18 13.93 15.96
C LYS A 44 7.07 12.53 16.57
N THR A 45 6.44 11.60 15.85
CA THR A 45 6.14 10.26 16.37
C THR A 45 7.09 9.19 15.85
N LYS A 46 7.90 9.51 14.82
CA LYS A 46 8.75 8.57 14.09
C LYS A 46 7.98 7.47 13.35
N GLN A 47 6.68 7.64 13.19
CA GLN A 47 5.88 6.77 12.33
C GLN A 47 6.34 6.88 10.89
N LYS A 48 6.32 5.75 10.18
CA LYS A 48 6.84 5.65 8.82
C LYS A 48 5.78 5.19 7.83
N ILE A 49 5.89 5.73 6.61
CA ILE A 49 5.23 5.21 5.43
C ILE A 49 6.30 4.47 4.63
N TYR A 50 6.11 3.16 4.47
CA TYR A 50 6.97 2.28 3.67
C TYR A 50 6.41 2.16 2.27
N PHE A 51 7.27 2.23 1.26
CA PHE A 51 6.92 1.99 -0.14
C PHE A 51 7.67 0.75 -0.61
N ARG A 52 6.94 -0.30 -1.01
CA ARG A 52 7.53 -1.59 -1.38
C ARG A 52 6.89 -2.16 -2.64
N GLY A 53 7.68 -2.87 -3.42
CA GLY A 53 7.19 -3.65 -4.56
C GLY A 53 6.81 -5.06 -4.15
N CYS A 54 5.77 -5.60 -4.79
CA CYS A 54 5.37 -7.01 -4.61
C CYS A 54 6.26 -7.96 -5.41
N ASP A 55 7.07 -7.45 -6.34
CA ASP A 55 8.05 -8.19 -7.13
C ASP A 55 9.30 -8.62 -6.33
N ASP A 56 9.45 -8.11 -5.11
CA ASP A 56 10.48 -8.56 -4.17
C ASP A 56 9.84 -9.01 -2.84
N PRO A 57 9.35 -10.26 -2.77
CA PRO A 57 8.70 -10.78 -1.57
C PRO A 57 9.60 -10.80 -0.32
N ILE A 58 10.93 -10.90 -0.51
CA ILE A 58 11.90 -10.90 0.60
C ILE A 58 11.92 -9.53 1.27
N LYS A 59 12.02 -8.47 0.49
CA LYS A 59 11.97 -7.09 1.02
C LYS A 59 10.64 -6.78 1.67
N LEU A 60 9.54 -7.27 1.08
CA LEU A 60 8.21 -7.07 1.64
C LEU A 60 8.06 -7.75 3.01
N LYS A 61 8.51 -9.01 3.14
CA LYS A 61 8.55 -9.73 4.41
C LYS A 61 9.57 -9.15 5.40
N GLY A 62 10.57 -8.49 4.90
CA GLY A 62 11.67 -7.89 5.67
C GLY A 62 11.33 -6.57 6.35
N ILE A 63 10.13 -6.02 6.17
CA ILE A 63 9.73 -4.79 6.85
C ILE A 63 9.77 -5.02 8.36
N LYS A 64 10.62 -4.24 9.04
CA LYS A 64 10.72 -4.23 10.51
C LYS A 64 10.41 -2.83 10.99
N THR A 65 9.47 -2.72 11.90
CA THR A 65 9.17 -1.48 12.61
C THR A 65 10.03 -1.39 13.86
N THR A 66 10.50 -0.19 14.20
CA THR A 66 11.23 0.05 15.46
C THR A 66 10.31 0.05 16.67
N PHE A 67 9.03 0.29 16.45
CA PHE A 67 7.96 0.22 17.43
C PHE A 67 6.64 -0.07 16.71
N GLY A 68 5.65 -0.59 17.44
CA GLY A 68 4.34 -0.86 16.89
C GLY A 68 4.35 -1.88 15.74
N TYR A 69 3.42 -1.74 14.83
CA TYR A 69 3.22 -2.62 13.68
C TYR A 69 2.70 -1.83 12.48
N VAL A 70 2.68 -2.46 11.31
CA VAL A 70 2.05 -1.87 10.13
C VAL A 70 0.54 -2.06 10.22
N GLY A 71 -0.16 -1.02 10.60
CA GLY A 71 -1.63 -1.04 10.77
C GLY A 71 -2.41 -0.64 9.54
N ILE A 72 -1.77 -0.05 8.53
CA ILE A 72 -2.40 0.40 7.29
C ILE A 72 -1.61 -0.13 6.10
N LEU A 73 -2.29 -0.86 5.23
CA LEU A 73 -1.78 -1.30 3.94
C LEU A 73 -2.60 -0.65 2.83
N TRP A 74 -1.94 -0.07 1.83
CA TRP A 74 -2.57 0.40 0.61
C TRP A 74 -1.93 -0.28 -0.59
N LYS A 75 -2.73 -1.04 -1.33
CA LYS A 75 -2.38 -1.68 -2.60
C LYS A 75 -2.82 -0.77 -3.75
N GLU A 76 -1.87 -0.06 -4.33
CA GLU A 76 -2.12 0.81 -5.47
C GLU A 76 -2.00 0.01 -6.78
N GLU A 77 -2.92 0.22 -7.71
CA GLU A 77 -3.07 -0.59 -8.92
C GLU A 77 -3.19 -2.09 -8.64
N LYS A 78 -4.08 -2.44 -7.70
CA LYS A 78 -4.31 -3.82 -7.26
C LYS A 78 -4.57 -4.81 -8.41
N ASP A 79 -5.19 -4.36 -9.48
CA ASP A 79 -5.49 -5.17 -10.67
C ASP A 79 -4.23 -5.74 -11.36
N GLN A 80 -3.06 -5.16 -11.11
CA GLN A 80 -1.79 -5.65 -11.65
C GLN A 80 -1.18 -6.80 -10.87
N LEU A 81 -1.66 -7.09 -9.66
CA LEU A 81 -1.27 -8.29 -8.94
C LEU A 81 -1.70 -9.54 -9.72
N ALA A 82 -0.92 -10.62 -9.59
CA ALA A 82 -1.15 -11.86 -10.35
C ALA A 82 -2.46 -12.58 -9.99
N GLY A 83 -3.05 -12.27 -8.82
CA GLY A 83 -4.30 -12.88 -8.36
C GLY A 83 -4.44 -12.82 -6.84
N GLU A 84 -5.48 -13.48 -6.35
CA GLU A 84 -5.81 -13.52 -4.92
C GLU A 84 -4.69 -14.14 -4.06
N ALA A 85 -3.96 -15.11 -4.59
CA ALA A 85 -2.85 -15.74 -3.87
C ALA A 85 -1.72 -14.76 -3.61
N GLU A 86 -1.37 -13.92 -4.59
CA GLU A 86 -0.36 -12.88 -4.42
C GLU A 86 -0.86 -11.81 -3.44
N GLU A 87 -2.13 -11.38 -3.56
CA GLU A 87 -2.73 -10.44 -2.62
C GLU A 87 -2.67 -10.96 -1.18
N ARG A 88 -3.02 -12.23 -0.98
CA ARG A 88 -2.96 -12.87 0.34
C ARG A 88 -1.53 -12.88 0.89
N ASN A 89 -0.55 -13.18 0.07
CA ASN A 89 0.86 -13.15 0.46
C ASN A 89 1.32 -11.74 0.86
N VAL A 90 0.87 -10.72 0.15
CA VAL A 90 1.14 -9.32 0.49
C VAL A 90 0.55 -8.97 1.85
N ASN A 91 -0.74 -9.27 2.05
CA ASN A 91 -1.44 -8.99 3.30
C ASN A 91 -0.75 -9.68 4.49
N GLN A 92 -0.43 -10.97 4.38
CA GLN A 92 0.25 -11.74 5.43
C GLN A 92 1.69 -11.26 5.69
N SER A 93 2.35 -10.72 4.68
CA SER A 93 3.72 -10.21 4.82
C SER A 93 3.77 -8.87 5.55
N VAL A 94 2.76 -8.02 5.34
CA VAL A 94 2.74 -6.63 5.80
C VAL A 94 1.91 -6.48 7.07
N LEU A 95 0.69 -7.00 7.08
CA LEU A 95 -0.27 -6.86 8.18
C LEU A 95 -0.05 -7.95 9.23
N ARG A 96 0.97 -7.80 10.04
CA ARG A 96 1.34 -8.74 11.09
C ARG A 96 1.73 -8.02 12.38
N GLY A 97 1.53 -8.67 13.50
CA GLY A 97 1.99 -8.19 14.81
C GLY A 97 1.06 -7.18 15.49
N GLY A 98 -0.16 -6.98 14.98
CA GLY A 98 -1.14 -6.08 15.58
C GLY A 98 -2.55 -6.67 15.58
N ASP A 99 -3.41 -6.11 16.44
CA ASP A 99 -4.78 -6.59 16.62
C ASP A 99 -5.77 -5.95 15.64
N LYS A 100 -5.41 -4.81 15.05
CA LYS A 100 -6.27 -4.04 14.15
C LYS A 100 -5.49 -3.53 12.96
N SER A 101 -6.04 -3.75 11.76
CA SER A 101 -5.45 -3.24 10.53
C SER A 101 -6.52 -2.77 9.55
N TYR A 102 -6.11 -1.87 8.65
CA TYR A 102 -6.92 -1.39 7.54
C TYR A 102 -6.21 -1.71 6.23
N ASP A 103 -6.97 -2.28 5.30
CA ASP A 103 -6.49 -2.69 3.99
C ASP A 103 -7.22 -1.89 2.91
N PHE A 104 -6.49 -0.99 2.26
CA PHE A 104 -7.00 -0.18 1.15
C PHE A 104 -6.51 -0.72 -0.18
N SER A 105 -7.36 -0.62 -1.18
CA SER A 105 -7.02 -0.98 -2.55
C SER A 105 -7.58 0.05 -3.52
N SER A 106 -6.74 0.50 -4.44
CA SER A 106 -7.15 1.36 -5.55
C SER A 106 -6.78 0.71 -6.88
N TYR A 107 -7.68 0.75 -7.84
CA TYR A 107 -7.44 0.23 -9.18
C TYR A 107 -8.50 0.72 -10.17
N ASN A 108 -8.15 0.72 -11.44
CA ASN A 108 -9.09 0.89 -12.52
C ASN A 108 -9.68 -0.48 -12.88
N PRO A 109 -11.02 -0.65 -12.83
CA PRO A 109 -11.61 -1.96 -13.09
C PRO A 109 -11.25 -2.47 -14.48
N PRO A 110 -10.65 -3.66 -14.60
CA PRO A 110 -10.40 -4.28 -15.90
C PRO A 110 -11.70 -4.50 -16.66
N LYS A 111 -11.64 -4.38 -18.01
CA LYS A 111 -12.81 -4.60 -18.87
C LYS A 111 -13.39 -6.01 -18.78
N SER A 112 -12.52 -7.02 -18.57
CA SER A 112 -12.96 -8.41 -18.46
C SER A 112 -13.64 -8.67 -17.11
N LYS A 113 -14.89 -9.10 -17.17
CA LYS A 113 -15.63 -9.56 -15.97
C LYS A 113 -14.97 -10.78 -15.30
N SER A 114 -14.21 -11.57 -16.06
CA SER A 114 -13.50 -12.74 -15.55
C SER A 114 -12.20 -12.39 -14.81
N ASN A 115 -11.75 -11.14 -14.86
CA ASN A 115 -10.57 -10.73 -14.11
C ASN A 115 -10.78 -10.93 -12.60
N TRP A 116 -9.76 -11.40 -11.93
CA TRP A 116 -9.82 -11.76 -10.51
C TRP A 116 -10.28 -10.63 -9.60
N VAL A 117 -9.88 -9.37 -9.84
CA VAL A 117 -10.32 -8.23 -9.01
C VAL A 117 -11.81 -7.96 -9.15
N ASN A 118 -12.37 -8.16 -10.37
CA ASN A 118 -13.80 -8.02 -10.60
C ASN A 118 -14.60 -9.13 -9.92
N LYS A 119 -14.10 -10.36 -9.97
CA LYS A 119 -14.70 -11.48 -9.24
C LYS A 119 -14.59 -11.32 -7.72
N ALA A 120 -13.42 -10.91 -7.24
CA ALA A 120 -13.19 -10.73 -5.81
C ALA A 120 -14.14 -9.70 -5.18
N LYS A 121 -14.50 -8.62 -5.89
CA LYS A 121 -15.45 -7.62 -5.35
C LYS A 121 -16.88 -8.14 -5.25
N GLU A 122 -17.26 -9.15 -6.03
CA GLU A 122 -18.60 -9.76 -6.01
C GLU A 122 -18.81 -10.70 -4.82
N VAL A 123 -17.72 -11.18 -4.21
CA VAL A 123 -17.81 -12.03 -3.01
C VAL A 123 -18.26 -11.17 -1.82
N PRO A 124 -19.38 -11.52 -1.16
CA PRO A 124 -19.87 -10.77 -0.01
C PRO A 124 -18.82 -10.71 1.11
N ASN A 125 -18.64 -9.52 1.69
CA ASN A 125 -17.75 -9.32 2.83
C ASN A 125 -18.26 -8.12 3.64
N GLU A 126 -18.74 -8.38 4.85
CA GLU A 126 -19.33 -7.38 5.75
C GLU A 126 -18.32 -6.30 6.22
N ASN A 127 -17.03 -6.63 6.20
CA ASN A 127 -15.95 -5.74 6.61
C ASN A 127 -15.36 -4.93 5.44
N ARG A 128 -15.98 -4.96 4.26
CA ARG A 128 -15.50 -4.28 3.08
C ARG A 128 -16.45 -3.17 2.62
N VAL A 129 -15.88 -2.00 2.35
CA VAL A 129 -16.59 -0.90 1.68
C VAL A 129 -16.00 -0.73 0.28
N ILE A 130 -16.84 -0.60 -0.72
CA ILE A 130 -16.45 -0.33 -2.10
C ILE A 130 -16.93 1.08 -2.46
N HIS A 131 -15.99 1.92 -2.89
CA HIS A 131 -16.26 3.26 -3.41
C HIS A 131 -15.93 3.32 -4.90
N HIS A 132 -16.82 3.88 -5.68
CA HIS A 132 -16.61 4.15 -7.10
C HIS A 132 -16.42 5.65 -7.29
N SER A 133 -15.28 6.06 -7.82
CA SER A 133 -15.02 7.43 -8.25
C SER A 133 -15.06 7.52 -9.78
N THR A 134 -15.55 8.60 -10.28
CA THR A 134 -15.58 8.94 -11.73
C THR A 134 -14.59 10.06 -12.03
#